data_8302e18a9d2d7d54bfa1fd61c55b53c7
#
_entry.id   8302e18a9d2d7d54bfa1fd61c55b53c7
#
_cell.length_a   1.000
_cell.length_b   1.000
_cell.length_c   1.000
_cell.angle_alpha   90.00
_cell.angle_beta   90.00
_cell.angle_gamma   90.00
#
_symmetry.space_group_name_H-M   'P 1'
#
loop_
_entity.id
_entity.type
_entity.pdbx_description
1 polymer ?
#
loop_
_entity_poly.entity_id
_entity_poly.type
_entity_poly.pdbx_seq_one_letter_code
_entity_poly.pdbx_strand_id
1 'polypeptide(L)'
;MKTKIEIKSILGEVLFTYEAENATIKDAVENAVLQKFNLIDADLRGADLRGAGLRGAYLFDAYLIDADLRGADLRGAGLRGANLRGAELRGANLRGANLRGA
;
A
#
# COMPACT_ATOMS: atom_id res chain seq x y z
N MET A 1 -16.69 -2.63 -17.38
CA MET A 1 -15.60 -3.50 -17.87
C MET A 1 -14.68 -3.86 -16.73
N LYS A 2 -14.39 -5.13 -16.57
CA LYS A 2 -13.52 -5.58 -15.50
C LYS A 2 -12.09 -5.13 -15.74
N THR A 3 -11.48 -4.63 -14.68
CA THR A 3 -10.09 -4.20 -14.68
C THR A 3 -9.30 -5.14 -13.76
N LYS A 4 -8.19 -5.63 -14.26
CA LYS A 4 -7.28 -6.48 -13.50
C LYS A 4 -6.12 -5.65 -13.00
N ILE A 5 -5.92 -5.63 -11.68
CA ILE A 5 -4.82 -4.91 -11.05
C ILE A 5 -3.86 -5.92 -10.45
N GLU A 6 -2.59 -5.83 -10.80
CA GLU A 6 -1.55 -6.66 -10.20
C GLU A 6 -0.68 -5.80 -9.29
N ILE A 7 -0.53 -6.24 -8.04
CA ILE A 7 0.45 -5.65 -7.14
C ILE A 7 1.72 -6.47 -7.28
N LYS A 8 2.79 -5.83 -7.74
CA LYS A 8 4.06 -6.52 -7.99
C LYS A 8 5.12 -6.09 -6.98
N SER A 9 6.09 -6.96 -6.77
CA SER A 9 7.29 -6.56 -6.05
C SER A 9 8.13 -5.64 -6.92
N ILE A 10 9.12 -4.98 -6.33
CA ILE A 10 10.02 -4.11 -7.08
C ILE A 10 10.80 -4.89 -8.15
N LEU A 11 10.90 -6.20 -8.01
CA LEU A 11 11.57 -7.07 -9.00
C LEU A 11 10.62 -7.62 -10.06
N GLY A 12 9.35 -7.21 -10.02
CA GLY A 12 8.36 -7.60 -11.03
C GLY A 12 7.58 -8.86 -10.73
N GLU A 13 7.79 -9.47 -9.57
CA GLU A 13 7.04 -10.65 -9.14
C GLU A 13 5.63 -10.24 -8.72
N VAL A 14 4.60 -10.96 -9.19
CA VAL A 14 3.20 -10.66 -8.82
C VAL A 14 2.95 -11.14 -7.40
N LEU A 15 2.61 -10.20 -6.52
CA LEU A 15 2.31 -10.50 -5.11
C LEU A 15 0.82 -10.75 -4.89
N PHE A 16 -0.04 -10.02 -5.60
CA PHE A 16 -1.47 -10.10 -5.42
C PHE A 16 -2.16 -9.60 -6.67
N THR A 17 -3.26 -10.26 -7.05
CA THR A 17 -4.06 -9.87 -8.21
C THR A 17 -5.49 -9.62 -7.77
N TYR A 18 -6.08 -8.53 -8.23
CA TYR A 18 -7.46 -8.18 -7.95
C TYR A 18 -8.16 -7.78 -9.24
N GLU A 19 -9.33 -8.35 -9.49
CA GLU A 19 -10.11 -8.04 -10.68
C GLU A 19 -11.54 -7.70 -10.30
N ALA A 20 -12.02 -6.56 -10.75
CA ALA A 20 -13.39 -6.11 -10.50
C ALA A 20 -13.75 -5.00 -11.47
N GLU A 21 -15.03 -4.65 -11.52
CA GLU A 21 -15.47 -3.52 -12.33
C GLU A 21 -14.77 -2.24 -11.86
N ASN A 22 -14.12 -1.57 -12.80
CA ASN A 22 -13.45 -0.28 -12.54
C ASN A 22 -12.47 -0.32 -11.36
N ALA A 23 -11.79 -1.46 -11.18
CA ALA A 23 -10.85 -1.64 -10.08
C ALA A 23 -9.70 -0.63 -10.18
N THR A 24 -9.25 -0.15 -9.01
CA THR A 24 -8.12 0.76 -8.88
C THR A 24 -7.03 0.10 -8.04
N ILE A 25 -5.84 0.70 -8.05
CA ILE A 25 -4.75 0.22 -7.17
C ILE A 25 -5.17 0.28 -5.71
N LYS A 26 -5.92 1.30 -5.31
CA LYS A 26 -6.45 1.41 -3.97
C LYS A 26 -7.31 0.19 -3.61
N ASP A 27 -8.23 -0.19 -4.50
CA ASP A 27 -9.09 -1.35 -4.30
C ASP A 27 -8.26 -2.63 -4.11
N ALA A 28 -7.26 -2.82 -4.97
CA ALA A 28 -6.40 -3.99 -4.91
C ALA A 28 -5.62 -4.05 -3.60
N VAL A 29 -5.03 -2.93 -3.17
CA VAL A 29 -4.25 -2.89 -1.94
C VAL A 29 -5.15 -3.10 -0.73
N GLU A 30 -6.32 -2.47 -0.70
CA GLU A 30 -7.27 -2.65 0.40
C GLU A 30 -7.71 -4.12 0.52
N ASN A 31 -7.94 -4.78 -0.62
CA ASN A 31 -8.32 -6.19 -0.63
C ASN A 31 -7.19 -7.08 -0.12
N ALA A 32 -5.97 -6.82 -0.56
CA ALA A 32 -4.81 -7.55 -0.08
C ALA A 32 -4.65 -7.42 1.43
N VAL A 33 -4.85 -6.21 1.95
CA VAL A 33 -4.75 -5.94 3.40
C VAL A 33 -5.83 -6.69 4.16
N LEU A 34 -7.08 -6.67 3.66
CA LEU A 34 -8.18 -7.40 4.29
C LEU A 34 -7.89 -8.90 4.37
N GLN A 35 -7.24 -9.45 3.37
CA GLN A 35 -6.88 -10.87 3.34
C GLN A 35 -5.54 -11.15 4.04
N LYS A 36 -4.96 -10.13 4.65
CA LYS A 36 -3.69 -10.22 5.39
C LYS A 36 -2.54 -10.72 4.52
N PHE A 37 -2.55 -10.32 3.25
CA PHE A 37 -1.46 -10.64 2.33
C PHE A 37 -0.20 -9.90 2.72
N ASN A 38 0.92 -10.57 2.51
CA ASN A 38 2.22 -9.98 2.76
C ASN A 38 2.63 -9.16 1.53
N LEU A 39 2.74 -7.85 1.71
CA LEU A 39 3.13 -6.92 0.64
C LEU A 39 4.58 -6.45 0.78
N ILE A 40 5.43 -7.30 1.35
CA ILE A 40 6.86 -7.01 1.44
C ILE A 40 7.43 -6.74 0.05
N ASP A 41 8.24 -5.68 -0.06
CA ASP A 41 8.88 -5.26 -1.31
C ASP A 41 7.90 -4.82 -2.39
N ALA A 42 6.63 -4.60 -2.05
CA ALA A 42 5.64 -4.18 -3.05
C ALA A 42 6.05 -2.87 -3.72
N ASP A 43 5.86 -2.82 -5.02
CA ASP A 43 6.10 -1.61 -5.81
C ASP A 43 4.80 -0.81 -5.89
N LEU A 44 4.69 0.18 -5.02
CA LEU A 44 3.53 1.07 -4.97
C LEU A 44 3.94 2.52 -5.26
N ARG A 45 5.02 2.68 -6.02
CA ARG A 45 5.52 4.01 -6.37
C ARG A 45 4.45 4.79 -7.14
N GLY A 46 4.22 6.02 -6.71
CA GLY A 46 3.23 6.89 -7.33
C GLY A 46 1.78 6.46 -7.17
N ALA A 47 1.50 5.45 -6.38
CA ALA A 47 0.14 4.93 -6.24
C ALA A 47 -0.79 5.94 -5.58
N ASP A 48 -2.02 6.01 -6.08
CA ASP A 48 -3.07 6.83 -5.49
C ASP A 48 -3.78 6.01 -4.41
N LEU A 49 -3.38 6.22 -3.16
CA LEU A 49 -3.92 5.52 -2.01
C LEU A 49 -4.63 6.47 -1.06
N ARG A 50 -5.15 7.58 -1.57
CA ARG A 50 -5.87 8.56 -0.75
C ARG A 50 -7.05 7.90 -0.05
N GLY A 51 -7.13 8.10 1.26
CA GLY A 51 -8.21 7.56 2.08
C GLY A 51 -8.22 6.04 2.20
N ALA A 52 -7.17 5.35 1.73
CA ALA A 52 -7.14 3.88 1.73
C ALA A 52 -7.18 3.32 3.14
N GLY A 53 -7.90 2.20 3.30
CA GLY A 53 -7.95 1.45 4.54
C GLY A 53 -6.80 0.46 4.60
N LEU A 54 -5.69 0.86 5.23
CA LEU A 54 -4.46 0.08 5.29
C LEU A 54 -4.11 -0.34 6.72
N ARG A 55 -5.11 -0.39 7.59
CA ARG A 55 -4.92 -0.73 8.99
C ARG A 55 -4.32 -2.13 9.12
N GLY A 56 -3.19 -2.22 9.82
CA GLY A 56 -2.50 -3.49 10.04
C GLY A 56 -1.80 -4.06 8.80
N ALA A 57 -1.67 -3.26 7.73
CA ALA A 57 -1.03 -3.73 6.49
C ALA A 57 0.41 -4.17 6.71
N TYR A 58 0.84 -5.20 5.98
CA TYR A 58 2.23 -5.68 5.99
C TYR A 58 2.95 -5.06 4.80
N LEU A 59 3.58 -3.91 5.02
CA LEU A 59 4.27 -3.13 3.99
C LEU A 59 5.77 -2.98 4.28
N PHE A 60 6.36 -4.00 4.91
CA PHE A 60 7.79 -3.97 5.21
C PHE A 60 8.59 -3.85 3.91
N ASP A 61 9.54 -2.93 3.88
CA ASP A 61 10.41 -2.70 2.73
C ASP A 61 9.65 -2.35 1.44
N ALA A 62 8.38 -1.98 1.53
CA ALA A 62 7.59 -1.57 0.36
C ALA A 62 8.12 -0.25 -0.21
N TYR A 63 7.93 -0.06 -1.51
CA TYR A 63 8.32 1.15 -2.22
C TYR A 63 7.10 2.04 -2.39
N LEU A 64 7.03 3.10 -1.60
CA LEU A 64 5.93 4.07 -1.62
C LEU A 64 6.43 5.45 -2.08
N ILE A 65 7.50 5.47 -2.85
CA ILE A 65 8.07 6.71 -3.38
C ILE A 65 6.98 7.45 -4.17
N ASP A 66 6.75 8.72 -3.81
CA ASP A 66 5.75 9.58 -4.44
C ASP A 66 4.31 9.06 -4.36
N ALA A 67 4.04 8.10 -3.50
CA ALA A 67 2.67 7.62 -3.28
C ALA A 67 1.84 8.70 -2.58
N ASP A 68 0.56 8.73 -2.91
CA ASP A 68 -0.38 9.66 -2.27
C ASP A 68 -1.18 8.89 -1.20
N LEU A 69 -0.83 9.13 0.07
CA LEU A 69 -1.45 8.48 1.22
C LEU A 69 -2.28 9.46 2.06
N ARG A 70 -2.67 10.58 1.46
CA ARG A 70 -3.45 11.57 2.19
C ARG A 70 -4.74 10.96 2.72
N GLY A 71 -4.98 11.14 4.01
CA GLY A 71 -6.17 10.62 4.67
C GLY A 71 -6.22 9.11 4.84
N ALA A 72 -5.15 8.38 4.49
CA ALA A 72 -5.12 6.93 4.62
C ALA A 72 -5.10 6.50 6.09
N ASP A 73 -5.72 5.36 6.36
CA ASP A 73 -5.71 4.76 7.70
C ASP A 73 -4.60 3.72 7.75
N LEU A 74 -3.48 4.09 8.38
CA LEU A 74 -2.30 3.23 8.50
C LEU A 74 -2.09 2.78 9.95
N ARG A 75 -3.16 2.78 10.75
CA ARG A 75 -3.05 2.37 12.16
C ARG A 75 -2.51 0.95 12.24
N GLY A 76 -1.46 0.76 13.03
CA GLY A 76 -0.86 -0.54 13.24
C GLY A 76 -0.16 -1.13 12.02
N ALA A 77 -0.01 -0.38 10.94
CA ALA A 77 0.66 -0.88 9.73
C ALA A 77 2.15 -1.11 9.99
N GLY A 78 2.68 -2.17 9.39
CA GLY A 78 4.11 -2.45 9.41
C GLY A 78 4.76 -1.79 8.21
N LEU A 79 5.46 -0.69 8.45
CA LEU A 79 6.16 0.08 7.42
C LEU A 79 7.67 0.07 7.62
N ARG A 80 8.17 -0.90 8.40
CA ARG A 80 9.59 -0.98 8.66
C ARG A 80 10.37 -1.13 7.36
N GLY A 81 11.36 -0.24 7.17
CA GLY A 81 12.18 -0.26 5.97
C GLY A 81 11.48 0.24 4.69
N ALA A 82 10.22 0.64 4.78
CA ALA A 82 9.50 1.14 3.60
C ALA A 82 10.14 2.46 3.12
N ASN A 83 10.17 2.62 1.81
CA ASN A 83 10.68 3.86 1.22
C ASN A 83 9.50 4.81 0.97
N LEU A 84 9.41 5.82 1.80
CA LEU A 84 8.34 6.84 1.74
C LEU A 84 8.79 8.15 1.12
N ARG A 85 9.89 8.14 0.40
CA ARG A 85 10.45 9.36 -0.20
C ARG A 85 9.42 10.02 -1.11
N GLY A 86 9.12 11.29 -0.84
CA GLY A 86 8.16 12.03 -1.63
C GLY A 86 6.71 11.64 -1.42
N ALA A 87 6.42 10.69 -0.53
CA ALA A 87 5.05 10.30 -0.25
C ALA A 87 4.31 11.42 0.47
N GLU A 88 3.03 11.59 0.15
CA GLU A 88 2.18 12.56 0.83
C GLU A 88 1.39 11.85 1.92
N LEU A 89 1.53 12.33 3.17
CA LEU A 89 0.92 11.71 4.35
C LEU A 89 -0.05 12.64 5.08
N ARG A 90 -0.42 13.76 4.45
CA ARG A 90 -1.31 14.72 5.10
C ARG A 90 -2.62 14.06 5.52
N GLY A 91 -2.97 14.16 6.78
CA GLY A 91 -4.19 13.58 7.31
C GLY A 91 -4.16 12.06 7.46
N ALA A 92 -3.04 11.41 7.15
CA ALA A 92 -2.92 9.97 7.37
C ALA A 92 -2.86 9.68 8.86
N ASN A 93 -3.49 8.57 9.26
CA ASN A 93 -3.45 8.13 10.66
C ASN A 93 -2.39 7.03 10.78
N LEU A 94 -1.28 7.35 11.43
CA LEU A 94 -0.14 6.44 11.61
C LEU A 94 -0.06 5.87 13.03
N ARG A 95 -1.14 5.97 13.79
CA ARG A 95 -1.15 5.53 15.18
C ARG A 95 -0.79 4.05 15.28
N GLY A 96 0.25 3.77 16.05
CA GLY A 96 0.72 2.39 16.24
C GLY A 96 1.45 1.80 15.03
N ALA A 97 1.67 2.58 13.97
CA ALA A 97 2.42 2.09 12.82
C ALA A 97 3.90 1.95 13.18
N ASN A 98 4.53 0.92 12.61
CA ASN A 98 5.96 0.72 12.77
C ASN A 98 6.69 1.36 11.59
N LEU A 99 7.32 2.50 11.84
CA LEU A 99 8.05 3.28 10.83
C LEU A 99 9.56 3.12 10.95
N ARG A 100 10.03 2.10 11.63
CA ARG A 100 11.45 1.89 11.88
C ARG A 100 12.21 1.73 10.57
N GLY A 101 13.15 2.63 10.31
CA GLY A 101 13.91 2.60 9.07
C GLY A 101 13.15 3.02 7.83
N ALA A 102 11.94 3.54 8.01
CA ALA A 102 11.16 4.03 6.87
C ALA A 102 11.67 5.38 6.40
#